data_2c7a76b5b4e6388f2f46ef6b80839312
#
_entry.id   2c7a76b5b4e6388f2f46ef6b80839312
#
_cell.length_a   1.000
_cell.length_b   1.000
_cell.length_c   1.000
_cell.angle_alpha   90.00
_cell.angle_beta   90.00
_cell.angle_gamma   90.00
#
_symmetry.space_group_name_H-M   'P 1'
#
loop_
_entity.id
_entity.type
_entity.pdbx_description
1 polymer ?
#
loop_
_entity_poly.entity_id
_entity_poly.type
_entity_poly.pdbx_seq_one_letter_code
_entity_poly.pdbx_strand_id
1 'polypeptide(L)' 'MSTITAPRTVTLRKNSREELRVSVDEFRGHRLLNLRVWFETDDGTLRPGKQGLAVRLKMAGELTQAIREVCVG' A
#
# COMPACT_ATOMS: atom_id res chain seq x y z
N MET A 1 23.21 9.80 3.93
CA MET A 1 22.70 9.41 3.56
C MET A 1 21.94 9.51 2.84
N SER A 2 21.84 9.13 2.36
CA SER A 2 21.11 9.30 1.54
C SER A 2 19.99 9.35 1.72
N THR A 3 19.39 10.00 1.40
CA THR A 3 18.21 10.10 1.54
C THR A 3 17.50 9.59 0.51
N ILE A 4 16.77 8.66 0.68
CA ILE A 4 15.95 8.16 -0.29
C ILE A 4 14.80 8.92 -0.37
N THR A 5 14.59 9.56 -1.41
CA THR A 5 13.41 10.34 -1.52
C THR A 5 12.42 9.71 -2.41
N ALA A 6 12.80 8.75 -3.21
CA ALA A 6 11.83 8.14 -4.09
C ALA A 6 10.88 7.30 -3.29
N PRO A 7 9.60 7.36 -3.58
CA PRO A 7 8.65 6.54 -2.87
C PRO A 7 8.90 5.07 -3.19
N ARG A 8 8.74 4.26 -2.20
CA ARG A 8 8.89 2.83 -2.39
C ARG A 8 7.50 2.22 -2.48
N THR A 9 7.38 1.28 -3.38
CA THR A 9 6.14 0.54 -3.52
C THR A 9 6.47 -0.93 -3.42
N VAL A 10 5.75 -1.61 -2.57
CA VAL A 10 5.88 -3.06 -2.43
C VAL A 10 4.59 -3.66 -2.93
N THR A 11 4.69 -4.63 -3.81
CA THR A 11 3.53 -5.24 -4.42
C THR A 11 3.40 -6.67 -3.95
N LEU A 12 2.20 -7.01 -3.51
CA LEU A 12 1.89 -8.36 -3.08
C LEU A 12 0.83 -8.91 -4.01
N ARG A 13 1.03 -10.12 -4.51
CA ARG A 13 0.04 -10.72 -5.40
C ARG A 13 -1.16 -11.16 -4.57
N LYS A 14 -2.33 -10.71 -4.95
CA LYS A 14 -3.55 -11.08 -4.27
C LYS A 14 -4.20 -12.28 -4.93
N ASN A 15 -4.27 -12.27 -6.25
CA ASN A 15 -4.75 -13.42 -7.01
C ASN A 15 -4.28 -13.24 -8.44
N SER A 16 -4.80 -14.01 -9.37
CA SER A 16 -4.27 -14.01 -10.73
C SER A 16 -4.47 -12.69 -11.45
N ARG A 17 -5.40 -11.85 -11.01
CA ARG A 17 -5.68 -10.59 -11.70
C ARG A 17 -5.57 -9.36 -10.82
N GLU A 18 -5.31 -9.53 -9.54
CA GLU A 18 -5.26 -8.41 -8.61
C GLU A 18 -3.98 -8.43 -7.81
N GLU A 19 -3.52 -7.25 -7.47
CA GLU A 19 -2.36 -7.14 -6.59
C GLU A 19 -2.62 -6.05 -5.58
N LEU A 20 -2.02 -6.19 -4.42
CA LEU A 20 -2.10 -5.18 -3.37
C LEU A 20 -0.81 -4.39 -3.39
N ARG A 21 -0.91 -3.10 -3.53
CA ARG A 21 0.26 -2.23 -3.52
C ARG A 21 0.30 -1.43 -2.25
N VAL A 22 1.46 -1.46 -1.63
CA VAL A 22 1.71 -0.73 -0.40
C VAL A 22 2.75 0.33 -0.73
N SER A 23 2.42 1.59 -0.53
CA SER A 23 3.32 2.66 -0.91
C SER A 23 3.21 3.81 0.07
N VAL A 24 4.17 4.71 0.00
CA VAL A 24 4.13 5.93 0.79
C VAL A 24 4.03 7.09 -0.16
N ASP A 25 3.04 7.92 0.04
CA ASP A 25 2.81 9.09 -0.78
C ASP A 25 2.85 10.33 0.09
N GLU A 26 3.09 11.46 -0.54
CA GLU A 26 3.07 12.73 0.16
C GLU A 26 1.91 13.54 -0.35
N PHE A 27 1.09 14.07 0.55
CA PHE A 27 -0.06 14.85 0.19
C PHE A 27 -0.16 16.03 1.13
N ARG A 28 -0.01 17.22 0.57
CA ARG A 28 -0.11 18.49 1.34
C ARG A 28 0.82 18.49 2.54
N GLY A 29 2.06 18.04 2.32
CA GLY A 29 3.05 18.04 3.36
C GLY A 29 2.95 16.88 4.34
N HIS A 30 1.99 16.00 4.16
CA HIS A 30 1.83 14.84 5.04
C HIS A 30 2.23 13.59 4.31
N ARG A 31 2.89 12.70 4.99
CA ARG A 31 3.22 11.40 4.42
C ARG A 31 2.12 10.41 4.77
N LEU A 32 1.66 9.73 3.75
CA LEU A 32 0.56 8.79 3.90
C LEU A 32 1.01 7.40 3.49
N LEU A 33 0.62 6.43 4.29
CA LEU A 33 0.78 5.03 3.94
C LEU A 33 -0.47 4.62 3.17
N ASN A 34 -0.25 4.12 1.97
CA ASN A 34 -1.35 3.82 1.06
C ASN A 34 -1.36 2.33 0.77
N LEU A 35 -2.50 1.70 0.99
CA LEU A 35 -2.69 0.31 0.64
C LEU A 35 -3.84 0.25 -0.34
N ARG A 36 -3.60 -0.27 -1.54
CA ARG A 36 -4.62 -0.25 -2.57
C ARG A 36 -4.55 -1.48 -3.43
N VAL A 37 -5.72 -2.00 -3.76
CA VAL A 37 -5.82 -3.15 -4.66
C VAL A 37 -5.84 -2.62 -6.09
N TRP A 38 -4.96 -3.16 -6.92
CA TRP A 38 -4.92 -2.85 -8.34
C TRP A 38 -5.42 -4.07 -9.09
N PHE A 39 -6.13 -3.84 -10.16
CA PHE A 39 -6.72 -4.94 -10.92
C PHE A 39 -6.34 -4.83 -12.38
N GLU A 40 -6.29 -5.98 -13.02
CA GLU A 40 -5.95 -6.06 -14.43
C GLU A 40 -7.21 -5.93 -15.26
N THR A 41 -7.19 -5.01 -16.21
CA THR A 41 -8.33 -4.84 -17.12
C THR A 41 -8.17 -5.81 -18.27
N ASP A 42 -9.18 -5.84 -19.14
CA ASP A 42 -9.19 -6.80 -20.24
C ASP A 42 -8.03 -6.61 -21.20
N ASP A 43 -7.50 -5.40 -21.29
CA ASP A 43 -6.38 -5.15 -22.20
C ASP A 43 -5.03 -5.40 -21.53
N GLY A 44 -5.02 -5.96 -20.32
CA GLY A 44 -3.78 -6.27 -19.64
C GLY A 44 -3.19 -5.13 -18.84
N THR A 45 -3.88 -3.99 -18.78
CA THR A 45 -3.39 -2.84 -18.06
C THR A 45 -3.82 -2.94 -16.59
N LEU A 46 -2.92 -2.56 -15.69
CA LEU A 46 -3.27 -2.53 -14.26
C LEU A 46 -3.79 -1.15 -13.90
N ARG A 47 -4.89 -1.12 -13.20
CA ARG A 47 -5.50 0.13 -12.76
C ARG A 47 -5.81 0.07 -11.28
N PRO A 48 -5.76 1.23 -10.59
CA PRO A 48 -6.09 1.24 -9.18
C PRO A 48 -7.57 1.02 -8.97
N GLY A 49 -7.88 0.16 -8.03
CA GLY A 49 -9.26 -0.12 -7.70
C GLY A 49 -9.74 0.77 -6.58
N LYS A 50 -10.98 0.56 -6.19
CA LYS A 50 -11.56 1.34 -5.10
C LYS A 50 -11.25 0.77 -3.74
N GLN A 51 -10.82 -0.48 -3.68
CA GLN A 51 -10.49 -1.09 -2.41
C GLN A 51 -9.14 -0.61 -1.93
N GLY A 52 -9.11 -0.05 -0.76
CA GLY A 52 -7.87 0.44 -0.21
C GLY A 52 -8.11 1.46 0.86
N LEU A 53 -7.04 1.89 1.47
CA LEU A 53 -7.12 2.92 2.48
C LEU A 53 -5.80 3.68 2.54
N ALA A 54 -5.85 4.85 3.11
CA ALA A 54 -4.66 5.65 3.33
C ALA A 54 -4.69 6.14 4.77
N VAL A 55 -3.57 6.00 5.45
CA VAL A 55 -3.44 6.49 6.82
C VAL A 55 -2.15 7.25 6.93
N ARG A 56 -2.02 8.05 7.99
CA ARG A 56 -0.79 8.77 8.21
C ARG A 56 0.33 7.78 8.41
N LEU A 57 1.49 8.10 7.88
CA LEU A 57 2.63 7.20 7.98
C LEU A 57 2.98 6.87 9.42
N LYS A 58 2.71 7.78 10.34
CA LYS A 58 3.01 7.51 11.73
C LYS A 58 2.19 6.36 12.30
N MET A 59 1.13 5.96 11.62
CA MET A 59 0.35 4.82 12.06
C MET A 59 0.91 3.49 11.59
N ALA A 60 1.95 3.53 10.77
CA ALA A 60 2.45 2.28 10.17
C ALA A 60 2.88 1.27 11.23
N GLY A 61 3.51 1.74 12.29
CA GLY A 61 3.96 0.83 13.34
C GLY A 61 2.80 0.18 14.05
N GLU A 62 1.80 0.96 14.41
CA GLU A 62 0.63 0.43 15.07
C GLU A 62 -0.14 -0.52 14.17
N LEU A 63 -0.24 -0.17 12.89
CA LEU A 63 -0.94 -1.01 11.96
C LEU A 63 -0.23 -2.34 11.78
N THR A 64 1.09 -2.31 11.66
CA THR A 64 1.87 -3.53 11.52
C THR A 64 1.68 -4.42 12.75
N GLN A 65 1.71 -3.80 13.93
CA GLN A 65 1.53 -4.54 15.16
C GLN A 65 0.15 -5.18 15.22
N ALA A 66 -0.88 -4.42 14.84
CA ALA A 66 -2.24 -4.93 14.86
C ALA A 66 -2.39 -6.11 13.92
N ILE A 67 -1.79 -6.02 12.74
CA ILE A 67 -1.85 -7.11 11.78
C ILE A 67 -1.21 -8.36 12.38
N ARG A 68 -0.05 -8.20 13.02
CA ARG A 68 0.62 -9.34 13.61
C ARG A 68 -0.22 -9.99 14.69
N GLU A 69 -0.85 -9.17 15.54
CA GLU A 69 -1.64 -9.70 16.63
C GLU A 69 -2.82 -10.50 16.14
N VAL A 70 -3.46 -10.03 15.08
CA VAL A 70 -4.61 -10.73 14.53
C VAL A 70 -4.16 -12.01 13.85
N CYS A 71 -3.05 -11.98 13.15
CA CYS A 71 -2.61 -13.13 12.37
C CYS A 71 -2.00 -14.23 13.23
N VAL A 72 -1.48 -13.85 14.39
CA VAL A 72 -0.85 -14.85 15.26
C VAL A 72 -1.87 -15.55 16.11
N GLY A 73 -2.94 -14.90 16.43
CA GLY A 73 -3.98 -15.44 17.29
C GLY A 73 -4.71 -16.60 16.70
#